data_0b4319a45113b55efa7e232791f1aff3
#
_entry.id   0b4319a45113b55efa7e232791f1aff3
#
_cell.length_a   1.000
_cell.length_b   1.000
_cell.length_c   1.000
_cell.angle_alpha   90.00
_cell.angle_beta   90.00
_cell.angle_gamma   90.00
#
_symmetry.space_group_name_H-M   'P 1'
#
loop_
_entity.id
_entity.type
_entity.pdbx_description
1 polymer ?
#
loop_
_entity_poly.entity_id
_entity_poly.type
_entity_poly.pdbx_seq_one_letter_code
_entity_poly.pdbx_strand_id
1 'polypeptide(L)'
;LQLVPAMLRALRPDLRIGFFMHIPFPPAELFMQLPRRAELLRGLLGADLVGFQTKVGADNFIRIAGRLLNLEITPDATGNGGFVEIDGRTVSVGAFPISIDVAEMESLARRPDVIERAANLRSDLGDPAKVILGVDRLDYTKGIEHRIKAFRELLVDGRVKVEDTVMVQVAVPSRERVEHYKVLRDKVEREVGRINGEFGRVGVPAVHYLNQSFDRTELAALYLAADVLTVTALRDGMNLVAK
;
A
#
# COMPACT_ATOMS: atom_id res chain seq x y z
N LEU A 1 -14.12 -12.68 -4.64
CA LEU A 1 -13.01 -13.57 -4.29
C LEU A 1 -13.23 -14.32 -2.96
N GLN A 2 -13.83 -13.67 -1.95
CA GLN A 2 -14.01 -14.23 -0.60
C GLN A 2 -14.89 -15.49 -0.55
N LEU A 3 -15.72 -15.73 -1.55
CA LEU A 3 -16.56 -16.92 -1.65
C LEU A 3 -15.86 -18.09 -2.37
N VAL A 4 -14.77 -17.82 -3.06
CA VAL A 4 -14.05 -18.81 -3.89
C VAL A 4 -13.58 -20.03 -3.09
N PRO A 5 -13.01 -19.91 -1.87
CA PRO A 5 -12.57 -21.09 -1.13
C PRO A 5 -13.71 -22.06 -0.83
N ALA A 6 -14.89 -21.58 -0.42
CA ALA A 6 -16.04 -22.46 -0.18
C ALA A 6 -16.56 -23.10 -1.48
N MET A 7 -16.56 -22.37 -2.59
CA MET A 7 -16.96 -22.92 -3.89
C MET A 7 -15.99 -24.02 -4.35
N LEU A 8 -14.69 -23.80 -4.21
CA LEU A 8 -13.68 -24.81 -4.51
C LEU A 8 -13.81 -26.02 -3.60
N ARG A 9 -14.04 -25.82 -2.31
CA ARG A 9 -14.27 -26.91 -1.36
C ARG A 9 -15.47 -27.78 -1.73
N ALA A 10 -16.55 -27.15 -2.18
CA ALA A 10 -17.75 -27.88 -2.61
C ALA A 10 -17.51 -28.73 -3.88
N LEU A 11 -16.69 -28.24 -4.80
CA LEU A 11 -16.36 -28.92 -6.06
C LEU A 11 -15.24 -29.96 -5.90
N ARG A 12 -14.27 -29.67 -5.04
CA ARG A 12 -13.06 -30.48 -4.84
C ARG A 12 -12.73 -30.55 -3.34
N PRO A 13 -13.42 -31.43 -2.59
CA PRO A 13 -13.21 -31.57 -1.15
C PRO A 13 -11.82 -32.12 -0.78
N ASP A 14 -11.13 -32.73 -1.74
CA ASP A 14 -9.79 -33.29 -1.60
C ASP A 14 -8.65 -32.25 -1.61
N LEU A 15 -8.91 -31.01 -2.10
CA LEU A 15 -7.88 -30.00 -2.22
C LEU A 15 -7.50 -29.39 -0.87
N ARG A 16 -6.21 -29.09 -0.72
CA ARG A 16 -5.73 -28.14 0.29
C ARG A 16 -5.82 -26.73 -0.26
N ILE A 17 -6.57 -25.88 0.42
CA ILE A 17 -6.88 -24.51 -0.05
C ILE A 17 -6.27 -23.50 0.92
N GLY A 18 -5.34 -22.68 0.44
CA GLY A 18 -4.85 -21.49 1.14
C GLY A 18 -5.50 -20.24 0.56
N PHE A 19 -5.93 -19.32 1.41
CA PHE A 19 -6.41 -18.00 1.01
C PHE A 19 -5.65 -16.92 1.77
N PHE A 20 -5.07 -15.97 1.05
CA PHE A 20 -4.37 -14.84 1.66
C PHE A 20 -5.10 -13.53 1.39
N MET A 21 -5.41 -12.78 2.45
CA MET A 21 -6.04 -11.48 2.35
C MET A 21 -5.02 -10.36 2.45
N HIS A 22 -4.77 -9.69 1.32
CA HIS A 22 -3.80 -8.59 1.24
C HIS A 22 -4.28 -7.28 1.86
N ILE A 23 -5.59 -7.05 1.90
CA ILE A 23 -6.17 -5.85 2.52
C ILE A 23 -6.39 -6.07 4.02
N PRO A 24 -6.32 -5.03 4.86
CA PRO A 24 -6.60 -5.16 6.28
C PRO A 24 -8.01 -5.72 6.52
N PHE A 25 -8.12 -6.77 7.36
CA PHE A 25 -9.42 -7.23 7.77
C PHE A 25 -10.01 -6.23 8.78
N PRO A 26 -11.25 -5.74 8.56
CA PRO A 26 -11.80 -4.66 9.37
C PRO A 26 -12.13 -5.11 10.81
N PRO A 27 -12.21 -4.17 11.76
CA PRO A 27 -12.74 -4.44 13.10
C PRO A 27 -14.24 -4.76 13.03
N ALA A 28 -14.76 -5.33 14.12
CA ALA A 28 -16.13 -5.84 14.20
C ALA A 28 -17.17 -4.75 13.86
N GLU A 29 -16.98 -3.54 14.33
CA GLU A 29 -17.89 -2.42 14.15
C GLU A 29 -18.13 -2.08 12.66
N LEU A 30 -17.09 -2.21 11.85
CA LEU A 30 -17.18 -2.01 10.40
C LEU A 30 -17.68 -3.27 9.67
N PHE A 31 -17.17 -4.45 10.05
CA PHE A 31 -17.55 -5.69 9.38
C PHE A 31 -19.04 -6.00 9.56
N MET A 32 -19.59 -5.72 10.73
CA MET A 32 -21.00 -5.97 11.06
C MET A 32 -21.98 -5.13 10.25
N GLN A 33 -21.52 -4.06 9.59
CA GLN A 33 -22.35 -3.25 8.67
C GLN A 33 -22.51 -3.89 7.28
N LEU A 34 -21.67 -4.89 6.95
CA LEU A 34 -21.74 -5.52 5.64
C LEU A 34 -23.00 -6.39 5.49
N PRO A 35 -23.73 -6.29 4.39
CA PRO A 35 -24.74 -7.28 4.05
C PRO A 35 -24.05 -8.63 3.79
N ARG A 36 -24.80 -9.71 4.02
CA ARG A 36 -24.32 -11.08 3.77
C ARG A 36 -22.99 -11.46 4.47
N ARG A 37 -22.65 -10.77 5.56
CA ARG A 37 -21.39 -10.94 6.30
C ARG A 37 -21.10 -12.37 6.75
N ALA A 38 -22.14 -13.12 7.14
CA ALA A 38 -22.00 -14.53 7.53
C ALA A 38 -21.57 -15.41 6.34
N GLU A 39 -22.10 -15.15 5.15
CA GLU A 39 -21.70 -15.86 3.93
C GLU A 39 -20.26 -15.56 3.55
N LEU A 40 -19.82 -14.31 3.70
CA LEU A 40 -18.43 -13.93 3.43
C LEU A 40 -17.46 -14.68 4.34
N LEU A 41 -17.77 -14.80 5.64
CA LEU A 41 -16.95 -15.56 6.57
C LEU A 41 -16.94 -17.05 6.24
N ARG A 42 -18.10 -17.65 6.00
CA ARG A 42 -18.18 -19.06 5.57
C ARG A 42 -17.44 -19.30 4.26
N GLY A 43 -17.50 -18.31 3.35
CA GLY A 43 -16.74 -18.32 2.11
C GLY A 43 -15.24 -18.47 2.32
N LEU A 44 -14.68 -17.64 3.20
CA LEU A 44 -13.25 -17.66 3.57
C LEU A 44 -12.89 -18.95 4.32
N LEU A 45 -13.75 -19.40 5.25
CA LEU A 45 -13.56 -20.63 6.03
C LEU A 45 -13.71 -21.92 5.21
N GLY A 46 -14.01 -21.81 3.92
CA GLY A 46 -13.85 -22.91 2.95
C GLY A 46 -12.40 -23.30 2.70
N ALA A 47 -11.44 -22.41 3.01
CA ALA A 47 -10.01 -22.68 2.99
C ALA A 47 -9.58 -23.54 4.20
N ASP A 48 -8.41 -24.18 4.10
CA ASP A 48 -7.74 -24.85 5.21
C ASP A 48 -6.79 -23.87 5.95
N LEU A 49 -6.33 -22.84 5.25
CA LEU A 49 -5.49 -21.77 5.79
C LEU A 49 -6.00 -20.42 5.30
N VAL A 50 -6.26 -19.50 6.26
CA VAL A 50 -6.57 -18.09 5.97
C VAL A 50 -5.46 -17.21 6.51
N GLY A 51 -4.72 -16.57 5.61
CA GLY A 51 -3.57 -15.72 5.93
C GLY A 51 -3.89 -14.22 5.85
N PHE A 52 -3.28 -13.45 6.72
CA PHE A 52 -3.36 -11.99 6.78
C PHE A 52 -1.97 -11.36 6.83
N GLN A 53 -1.88 -10.07 6.49
CA GLN A 53 -0.63 -9.30 6.60
C GLN A 53 -0.26 -8.95 8.05
N THR A 54 -1.26 -8.81 8.92
CA THR A 54 -1.04 -8.35 10.30
C THR A 54 -1.79 -9.24 11.29
N LYS A 55 -1.22 -9.35 12.49
CA LYS A 55 -1.88 -10.02 13.62
C LYS A 55 -3.27 -9.45 13.92
N VAL A 56 -3.41 -8.12 13.86
CA VAL A 56 -4.70 -7.46 14.09
C VAL A 56 -5.75 -7.93 13.08
N GLY A 57 -5.37 -8.16 11.83
CA GLY A 57 -6.27 -8.72 10.82
C GLY A 57 -6.72 -10.13 11.15
N ALA A 58 -5.79 -11.01 11.53
CA ALA A 58 -6.09 -12.38 11.95
C ALA A 58 -6.98 -12.41 13.21
N ASP A 59 -6.65 -11.63 14.24
CA ASP A 59 -7.42 -11.55 15.48
C ASP A 59 -8.85 -11.04 15.23
N ASN A 60 -9.00 -10.01 14.39
CA ASN A 60 -10.32 -9.50 14.00
C ASN A 60 -11.15 -10.58 13.30
N PHE A 61 -10.54 -11.29 12.34
CA PHE A 61 -11.23 -12.37 11.61
C PHE A 61 -11.69 -13.48 12.55
N ILE A 62 -10.80 -14.01 13.37
CA ILE A 62 -11.08 -15.09 14.34
C ILE A 62 -12.22 -14.67 15.27
N ARG A 63 -12.12 -13.49 15.89
CA ARG A 63 -13.12 -13.00 16.85
C ARG A 63 -14.49 -12.82 16.19
N ILE A 64 -14.54 -12.28 14.98
CA ILE A 64 -15.80 -12.06 14.26
C ILE A 64 -16.39 -13.39 13.80
N ALA A 65 -15.58 -14.31 13.30
CA ALA A 65 -16.02 -15.64 12.86
C ALA A 65 -16.61 -16.42 14.05
N GLY A 66 -15.91 -16.46 15.18
CA GLY A 66 -16.40 -17.13 16.40
C GLY A 66 -17.73 -16.57 16.88
N ARG A 67 -17.85 -15.25 16.97
CA ARG A 67 -19.09 -14.61 17.45
C ARG A 67 -20.25 -14.71 16.48
N LEU A 68 -20.02 -14.44 15.19
CA LEU A 68 -21.10 -14.34 14.21
C LEU A 68 -21.60 -15.72 13.74
N LEU A 69 -20.71 -16.71 13.68
CA LEU A 69 -21.05 -18.07 13.25
C LEU A 69 -21.15 -19.05 14.40
N ASN A 70 -20.93 -18.61 15.66
CA ASN A 70 -20.93 -19.44 16.86
C ASN A 70 -19.98 -20.64 16.75
N LEU A 71 -18.73 -20.38 16.32
CA LEU A 71 -17.69 -21.38 16.09
C LEU A 71 -16.75 -21.48 17.29
N GLU A 72 -16.24 -22.69 17.52
CA GLU A 72 -15.18 -22.93 18.49
C GLU A 72 -13.83 -22.42 17.96
N ILE A 73 -13.06 -21.77 18.83
CA ILE A 73 -11.77 -21.17 18.50
C ILE A 73 -10.73 -21.63 19.49
N THR A 74 -9.63 -22.15 18.97
CA THR A 74 -8.43 -22.48 19.75
C THR A 74 -7.32 -21.49 19.37
N PRO A 75 -6.80 -20.70 20.33
CA PRO A 75 -5.66 -19.82 20.06
C PRO A 75 -4.42 -20.63 19.64
N ASP A 76 -3.63 -20.07 18.73
CA ASP A 76 -2.31 -20.61 18.42
C ASP A 76 -1.33 -20.35 19.58
N ALA A 77 -0.48 -21.32 19.90
CA ALA A 77 0.51 -21.24 20.97
C ALA A 77 1.51 -20.08 20.80
N THR A 78 1.77 -19.66 19.56
CA THR A 78 2.65 -18.52 19.25
C THR A 78 1.97 -17.16 19.40
N GLY A 79 0.64 -17.16 19.62
CA GLY A 79 -0.16 -15.94 19.68
C GLY A 79 -0.30 -15.21 18.34
N ASN A 80 0.08 -15.84 17.21
CA ASN A 80 0.04 -15.23 15.88
C ASN A 80 -1.24 -15.54 15.09
N GLY A 81 -2.24 -16.11 15.75
CA GLY A 81 -3.49 -16.51 15.13
C GLY A 81 -4.24 -17.55 15.95
N GLY A 82 -4.90 -18.48 15.28
CA GLY A 82 -5.65 -19.56 15.92
C GLY A 82 -6.24 -20.53 14.93
N PHE A 83 -7.03 -21.44 15.49
CA PHE A 83 -7.74 -22.49 14.74
C PHE A 83 -9.24 -22.29 14.92
N VAL A 84 -9.98 -22.49 13.85
CA VAL A 84 -11.44 -22.36 13.81
C VAL A 84 -12.03 -23.70 13.39
N GLU A 85 -12.88 -24.26 14.23
CA GLU A 85 -13.59 -25.52 13.91
C GLU A 85 -14.88 -25.21 13.13
N ILE A 86 -15.03 -25.79 11.93
CA ILE A 86 -16.20 -25.61 11.08
C ILE A 86 -16.45 -26.87 10.22
N ASP A 87 -17.68 -27.37 10.24
CA ASP A 87 -18.12 -28.51 9.43
C ASP A 87 -17.19 -29.74 9.55
N GLY A 88 -16.70 -30.03 10.76
CA GLY A 88 -15.80 -31.16 11.05
C GLY A 88 -14.36 -30.95 10.52
N ARG A 89 -13.99 -29.71 10.18
CA ARG A 89 -12.64 -29.33 9.73
C ARG A 89 -12.04 -28.28 10.64
N THR A 90 -10.73 -28.32 10.80
CA THR A 90 -9.94 -27.29 11.46
C THR A 90 -9.36 -26.35 10.41
N VAL A 91 -9.72 -25.06 10.50
CA VAL A 91 -9.18 -24.00 9.64
C VAL A 91 -8.10 -23.25 10.41
N SER A 92 -6.88 -23.22 9.89
CA SER A 92 -5.79 -22.43 10.43
C SER A 92 -5.92 -20.96 10.00
N VAL A 93 -5.78 -20.04 10.95
CA VAL A 93 -5.83 -18.60 10.68
C VAL A 93 -4.58 -17.95 11.28
N GLY A 94 -3.85 -17.17 10.49
CA GLY A 94 -2.61 -16.57 10.98
C GLY A 94 -2.16 -15.33 10.24
N ALA A 95 -1.20 -14.62 10.84
CA ALA A 95 -0.53 -13.50 10.23
C ALA A 95 0.79 -13.95 9.58
N PHE A 96 0.97 -13.58 8.33
CA PHE A 96 2.16 -13.88 7.52
C PHE A 96 2.62 -12.56 6.85
N PRO A 97 3.27 -11.65 7.58
CA PRO A 97 3.62 -10.35 7.08
C PRO A 97 4.65 -10.47 5.95
N ILE A 98 4.37 -9.87 4.80
CA ILE A 98 5.36 -9.69 3.74
C ILE A 98 6.33 -8.57 4.14
N SER A 99 7.59 -8.68 3.72
CA SER A 99 8.62 -7.68 3.93
C SER A 99 9.47 -7.52 2.66
N ILE A 100 10.42 -6.60 2.72
CA ILE A 100 11.48 -6.44 1.72
C ILE A 100 12.76 -7.07 2.24
N ASP A 101 13.68 -7.40 1.33
CA ASP A 101 15.06 -7.72 1.70
C ASP A 101 15.81 -6.41 1.97
N VAL A 102 15.94 -6.06 3.25
CA VAL A 102 16.58 -4.82 3.69
C VAL A 102 18.07 -4.86 3.37
N ALA A 103 18.72 -6.01 3.54
CA ALA A 103 20.17 -6.15 3.27
C ALA A 103 20.49 -5.96 1.78
N GLU A 104 19.64 -6.52 0.90
CA GLU A 104 19.77 -6.32 -0.55
C GLU A 104 19.59 -4.83 -0.91
N MET A 105 18.57 -4.16 -0.34
CA MET A 105 18.31 -2.75 -0.62
C MET A 105 19.44 -1.85 -0.10
N GLU A 106 19.94 -2.09 1.11
CA GLU A 106 21.09 -1.36 1.64
C GLU A 106 22.37 -1.58 0.81
N SER A 107 22.62 -2.81 0.38
CA SER A 107 23.76 -3.12 -0.49
C SER A 107 23.65 -2.36 -1.82
N LEU A 108 22.46 -2.32 -2.40
CA LEU A 108 22.19 -1.58 -3.63
C LEU A 108 22.42 -0.07 -3.43
N ALA A 109 21.93 0.50 -2.35
CA ALA A 109 22.06 1.93 -2.04
C ALA A 109 23.52 2.36 -1.78
N ARG A 110 24.41 1.42 -1.40
CA ARG A 110 25.84 1.71 -1.18
C ARG A 110 26.71 1.58 -2.44
N ARG A 111 26.14 1.19 -3.56
CA ARG A 111 26.88 1.07 -4.82
C ARG A 111 27.30 2.47 -5.31
N PRO A 112 28.55 2.63 -5.80
CA PRO A 112 29.06 3.92 -6.28
C PRO A 112 28.21 4.53 -7.40
N ASP A 113 27.76 3.70 -8.36
CA ASP A 113 26.92 4.14 -9.47
C ASP A 113 25.53 4.64 -9.02
N VAL A 114 24.96 4.05 -7.95
CA VAL A 114 23.67 4.49 -7.36
C VAL A 114 23.84 5.80 -6.60
N ILE A 115 24.94 5.95 -5.87
CA ILE A 115 25.28 7.20 -5.14
C ILE A 115 25.52 8.34 -6.15
N GLU A 116 26.27 8.10 -7.22
CA GLU A 116 26.48 9.07 -8.29
C GLU A 116 25.16 9.45 -8.96
N ARG A 117 24.32 8.46 -9.26
CA ARG A 117 22.99 8.72 -9.83
C ARG A 117 22.11 9.58 -8.92
N ALA A 118 22.14 9.33 -7.60
CA ALA A 118 21.41 10.15 -6.62
C ALA A 118 21.89 11.60 -6.59
N ALA A 119 23.21 11.82 -6.68
CA ALA A 119 23.78 13.16 -6.78
C ALA A 119 23.33 13.87 -8.06
N ASN A 120 23.38 13.17 -9.20
CA ASN A 120 22.91 13.71 -10.47
C ASN A 120 21.42 14.04 -10.46
N LEU A 121 20.57 13.19 -9.83
CA LEU A 121 19.15 13.49 -9.64
C LEU A 121 18.94 14.79 -8.84
N ARG A 122 19.71 15.03 -7.77
CA ARG A 122 19.60 16.29 -7.02
C ARG A 122 19.99 17.49 -7.87
N SER A 123 21.06 17.35 -8.66
CA SER A 123 21.49 18.41 -9.57
C SER A 123 20.45 18.69 -10.66
N ASP A 124 19.84 17.66 -11.25
CA ASP A 124 18.76 17.76 -12.24
C ASP A 124 17.51 18.46 -11.64
N LEU A 125 17.30 18.35 -10.33
CA LEU A 125 16.24 19.05 -9.58
C LEU A 125 16.61 20.49 -9.19
N GLY A 126 17.82 20.97 -9.51
CA GLY A 126 18.33 22.31 -9.19
C GLY A 126 18.93 22.42 -7.80
N ASP A 127 19.44 21.33 -7.24
CA ASP A 127 20.07 21.23 -5.90
C ASP A 127 19.23 21.85 -4.77
N PRO A 128 17.94 21.52 -4.65
CA PRO A 128 17.09 22.08 -3.62
C PRO A 128 17.57 21.66 -2.22
N ALA A 129 17.34 22.50 -1.21
CA ALA A 129 17.67 22.17 0.17
C ALA A 129 16.88 20.97 0.69
N LYS A 130 15.65 20.74 0.16
CA LYS A 130 14.76 19.62 0.52
C LYS A 130 14.11 19.00 -0.69
N VAL A 131 14.19 17.66 -0.77
CA VAL A 131 13.48 16.83 -1.72
C VAL A 131 12.45 15.98 -0.95
N ILE A 132 11.17 16.21 -1.24
CA ILE A 132 10.07 15.40 -0.71
C ILE A 132 9.69 14.37 -1.77
N LEU A 133 9.84 13.08 -1.46
CA LEU A 133 9.58 11.99 -2.38
C LEU A 133 8.28 11.26 -2.02
N GLY A 134 7.47 10.96 -3.00
CA GLY A 134 6.37 10.01 -2.93
C GLY A 134 6.55 8.93 -3.99
N VAL A 135 6.46 7.66 -3.60
CA VAL A 135 6.55 6.53 -4.54
C VAL A 135 5.37 5.60 -4.30
N ASP A 136 4.46 5.52 -5.26
CA ASP A 136 3.29 4.65 -5.19
C ASP A 136 2.86 4.18 -6.57
N ARG A 137 2.08 3.11 -6.62
CA ARG A 137 1.25 2.84 -7.79
C ARG A 137 0.17 3.93 -7.87
N LEU A 138 -0.21 4.33 -9.06
CA LEU A 138 -1.34 5.23 -9.25
C LEU A 138 -2.64 4.51 -8.85
N ASP A 139 -3.03 4.67 -7.60
CA ASP A 139 -4.18 4.02 -6.98
C ASP A 139 -4.83 4.97 -5.98
N TYR A 140 -6.15 5.05 -5.96
CA TYR A 140 -6.91 5.95 -5.09
C TYR A 140 -6.68 5.67 -3.59
N THR A 141 -6.30 4.44 -3.23
CA THR A 141 -6.01 4.07 -1.84
C THR A 141 -4.69 4.65 -1.33
N LYS A 142 -3.80 5.09 -2.22
CA LYS A 142 -2.47 5.60 -1.90
C LYS A 142 -2.44 7.07 -1.45
N GLY A 143 -3.54 7.79 -1.59
CA GLY A 143 -3.67 9.17 -1.13
C GLY A 143 -2.77 10.17 -1.87
N ILE A 144 -2.38 9.88 -3.13
CA ILE A 144 -1.51 10.74 -3.95
C ILE A 144 -2.10 12.13 -4.09
N GLU A 145 -3.40 12.23 -4.43
CA GLU A 145 -4.09 13.51 -4.57
C GLU A 145 -4.04 14.34 -3.27
N HIS A 146 -4.24 13.68 -2.11
CA HIS A 146 -4.19 14.33 -0.81
C HIS A 146 -2.78 14.83 -0.47
N ARG A 147 -1.76 14.03 -0.78
CA ARG A 147 -0.34 14.40 -0.60
C ARG A 147 0.02 15.65 -1.41
N ILE A 148 -0.35 15.68 -2.68
CA ILE A 148 -0.08 16.81 -3.57
C ILE A 148 -0.81 18.07 -3.09
N LYS A 149 -2.06 17.95 -2.66
CA LYS A 149 -2.83 19.07 -2.07
C LYS A 149 -2.20 19.59 -0.77
N ALA A 150 -1.78 18.68 0.11
CA ALA A 150 -1.07 19.06 1.35
C ALA A 150 0.22 19.81 1.05
N PHE A 151 0.99 19.39 0.04
CA PHE A 151 2.18 20.14 -0.38
C PHE A 151 1.83 21.55 -0.91
N ARG A 152 0.74 21.66 -1.69
CA ARG A 152 0.24 22.98 -2.13
C ARG A 152 -0.12 23.87 -0.94
N GLU A 153 -0.78 23.35 0.08
CA GLU A 153 -1.10 24.11 1.30
C GLU A 153 0.15 24.64 1.99
N LEU A 154 1.23 23.83 2.07
CA LEU A 154 2.50 24.28 2.63
C LEU A 154 3.13 25.43 1.82
N LEU A 155 2.98 25.43 0.49
CA LEU A 155 3.42 26.51 -0.39
C LEU A 155 2.57 27.78 -0.19
N VAL A 156 1.23 27.64 -0.14
CA VAL A 156 0.30 28.75 0.10
C VAL A 156 0.57 29.43 1.45
N ASP A 157 0.79 28.64 2.50
CA ASP A 157 1.08 29.13 3.85
C ASP A 157 2.50 29.71 3.98
N GLY A 158 3.33 29.62 2.94
CA GLY A 158 4.74 30.05 2.98
C GLY A 158 5.63 29.22 3.93
N ARG A 159 5.16 28.05 4.34
CA ARG A 159 5.91 27.11 5.21
C ARG A 159 7.03 26.40 4.46
N VAL A 160 6.90 26.26 3.17
CA VAL A 160 7.95 25.84 2.23
C VAL A 160 7.99 26.80 1.06
N LYS A 161 9.14 26.90 0.40
CA LYS A 161 9.35 27.72 -0.78
C LYS A 161 9.89 26.86 -1.91
N VAL A 162 9.48 27.16 -3.15
CA VAL A 162 9.89 26.40 -4.33
C VAL A 162 11.40 26.48 -4.61
N GLU A 163 12.06 27.54 -4.14
CA GLU A 163 13.50 27.70 -4.23
C GLU A 163 14.28 26.73 -3.35
N ASP A 164 13.68 26.30 -2.25
CA ASP A 164 14.33 25.46 -1.24
C ASP A 164 13.79 24.02 -1.22
N THR A 165 12.55 23.83 -1.68
CA THR A 165 11.85 22.54 -1.52
C THR A 165 11.14 22.14 -2.80
N VAL A 166 11.41 20.93 -3.26
CA VAL A 166 10.76 20.33 -4.42
C VAL A 166 10.08 19.05 -4.02
N MET A 167 8.94 18.75 -4.65
CA MET A 167 8.26 17.46 -4.52
C MET A 167 8.49 16.60 -5.76
N VAL A 168 8.94 15.37 -5.57
CA VAL A 168 9.01 14.35 -6.60
C VAL A 168 7.95 13.29 -6.32
N GLN A 169 6.99 13.13 -7.23
CA GLN A 169 5.94 12.11 -7.12
C GLN A 169 6.08 11.08 -8.22
N VAL A 170 6.54 9.90 -7.87
CA VAL A 170 6.48 8.71 -8.73
C VAL A 170 5.11 8.06 -8.58
N ALA A 171 4.39 7.95 -9.68
CA ALA A 171 3.08 7.32 -9.75
C ALA A 171 3.11 6.21 -10.80
N VAL A 172 3.45 4.99 -10.39
CA VAL A 172 3.58 3.86 -11.30
C VAL A 172 2.22 3.53 -11.92
N PRO A 173 2.10 3.47 -13.27
CA PRO A 173 0.85 3.15 -13.94
C PRO A 173 0.24 1.83 -13.44
N SER A 174 -1.07 1.84 -13.18
CA SER A 174 -1.80 0.68 -12.70
C SER A 174 -3.23 0.70 -13.25
N ARG A 175 -3.71 -0.47 -13.68
CA ARG A 175 -5.12 -0.67 -14.11
C ARG A 175 -5.64 0.37 -15.10
N GLU A 176 -4.83 0.81 -16.06
CA GLU A 176 -5.10 1.91 -16.99
C GLU A 176 -6.37 1.74 -17.84
N ARG A 177 -6.90 0.50 -17.95
CA ARG A 177 -8.16 0.21 -18.65
C ARG A 177 -9.40 0.47 -17.82
N VAL A 178 -9.25 0.77 -16.52
CA VAL A 178 -10.36 1.00 -15.58
C VAL A 178 -10.62 2.49 -15.48
N GLU A 179 -11.84 2.93 -15.77
CA GLU A 179 -12.22 4.34 -15.86
C GLU A 179 -11.87 5.17 -14.61
N HIS A 180 -12.13 4.64 -13.42
CA HIS A 180 -11.78 5.33 -12.17
C HIS A 180 -10.29 5.67 -12.04
N TYR A 181 -9.39 4.87 -12.63
CA TYR A 181 -7.95 5.13 -12.62
C TYR A 181 -7.55 6.21 -13.61
N LYS A 182 -8.24 6.32 -14.75
CA LYS A 182 -8.07 7.43 -15.70
C LYS A 182 -8.49 8.75 -15.05
N VAL A 183 -9.69 8.76 -14.43
CA VAL A 183 -10.18 9.95 -13.71
C VAL A 183 -9.23 10.36 -12.59
N LEU A 184 -8.65 9.41 -11.86
CA LEU A 184 -7.64 9.71 -10.83
C LEU A 184 -6.40 10.34 -11.45
N ARG A 185 -5.90 9.78 -12.55
CA ARG A 185 -4.75 10.31 -13.28
C ARG A 185 -4.99 11.76 -13.70
N ASP A 186 -6.12 12.04 -14.36
CA ASP A 186 -6.49 13.38 -14.82
C ASP A 186 -6.58 14.39 -13.67
N LYS A 187 -7.07 13.96 -12.49
CA LYS A 187 -7.12 14.80 -11.29
C LYS A 187 -5.73 15.13 -10.78
N VAL A 188 -4.85 14.13 -10.68
CA VAL A 188 -3.47 14.30 -10.22
C VAL A 188 -2.71 15.22 -11.17
N GLU A 189 -2.77 14.96 -12.48
CA GLU A 189 -2.09 15.77 -13.50
C GLU A 189 -2.57 17.22 -13.52
N ARG A 190 -3.88 17.47 -13.36
CA ARG A 190 -4.43 18.83 -13.24
C ARG A 190 -3.95 19.55 -11.99
N GLU A 191 -3.91 18.87 -10.84
CA GLU A 191 -3.43 19.49 -9.60
C GLU A 191 -1.94 19.80 -9.67
N VAL A 192 -1.12 18.92 -10.22
CA VAL A 192 0.30 19.16 -10.50
C VAL A 192 0.48 20.36 -11.43
N GLY A 193 -0.26 20.39 -12.55
CA GLY A 193 -0.21 21.52 -13.49
C GLY A 193 -0.60 22.85 -12.84
N ARG A 194 -1.62 22.83 -11.97
CA ARG A 194 -2.05 24.01 -11.21
C ARG A 194 -0.95 24.48 -10.25
N ILE A 195 -0.35 23.59 -9.47
CA ILE A 195 0.71 23.94 -8.52
C ILE A 195 1.92 24.50 -9.25
N ASN A 196 2.35 23.87 -10.33
CA ASN A 196 3.49 24.33 -11.11
C ASN A 196 3.20 25.67 -11.80
N GLY A 197 1.97 25.93 -12.24
CA GLY A 197 1.58 27.22 -12.81
C GLY A 197 1.46 28.33 -11.77
N GLU A 198 1.10 28.00 -10.51
CA GLU A 198 0.92 28.97 -9.43
C GLU A 198 2.24 29.31 -8.72
N PHE A 199 3.10 28.32 -8.48
CA PHE A 199 4.31 28.46 -7.64
C PHE A 199 5.61 28.18 -8.40
N GLY A 200 5.58 27.42 -9.51
CA GLY A 200 6.76 27.08 -10.28
C GLY A 200 7.38 28.31 -10.97
N ARG A 201 8.66 28.19 -11.31
CA ARG A 201 9.39 29.17 -12.12
C ARG A 201 9.94 28.50 -13.36
N VAL A 202 10.38 29.27 -14.32
CA VAL A 202 11.02 28.73 -15.54
C VAL A 202 12.22 27.87 -15.16
N GLY A 203 12.17 26.59 -15.52
CA GLY A 203 13.19 25.59 -15.18
C GLY A 203 13.11 25.03 -13.74
N VAL A 204 12.21 25.51 -12.88
CA VAL A 204 12.09 25.09 -11.47
C VAL A 204 10.62 24.79 -11.14
N PRO A 205 10.08 23.63 -11.53
CA PRO A 205 8.75 23.22 -11.14
C PRO A 205 8.69 22.89 -9.63
N ALA A 206 7.57 23.20 -9.00
CA ALA A 206 7.36 22.86 -7.59
C ALA A 206 7.15 21.33 -7.39
N VAL A 207 6.56 20.68 -8.39
CA VAL A 207 6.26 19.23 -8.37
C VAL A 207 6.76 18.58 -9.65
N HIS A 208 7.65 17.60 -9.52
CA HIS A 208 8.03 16.67 -10.58
C HIS A 208 7.13 15.44 -10.52
N TYR A 209 6.23 15.30 -11.47
CA TYR A 209 5.32 14.16 -11.54
C TYR A 209 5.78 13.15 -12.59
N LEU A 210 6.06 11.93 -12.15
CA LEU A 210 6.64 10.85 -12.95
C LEU A 210 5.65 9.68 -13.04
N ASN A 211 4.84 9.67 -14.10
CA ASN A 211 3.89 8.57 -14.35
C ASN A 211 4.55 7.45 -15.14
N GLN A 212 5.50 6.75 -14.51
CA GLN A 212 6.26 5.66 -15.11
C GLN A 212 6.78 4.68 -14.05
N SER A 213 7.24 3.52 -14.50
CA SER A 213 7.90 2.53 -13.67
C SER A 213 9.40 2.75 -13.69
N PHE A 214 10.04 2.52 -12.55
CA PHE A 214 11.49 2.53 -12.41
C PHE A 214 11.99 1.15 -11.99
N ASP A 215 13.20 0.81 -12.36
CA ASP A 215 13.87 -0.36 -11.82
C ASP A 215 14.35 -0.11 -10.37
N ARG A 216 14.87 -1.16 -9.73
CA ARG A 216 15.31 -1.08 -8.33
C ARG A 216 16.47 -0.12 -8.13
N THR A 217 17.36 -0.02 -9.10
CA THR A 217 18.57 0.83 -9.06
C THR A 217 18.18 2.30 -9.08
N GLU A 218 17.31 2.69 -9.99
CA GLU A 218 16.81 4.06 -10.08
C GLU A 218 15.94 4.44 -8.88
N LEU A 219 15.12 3.50 -8.36
CA LEU A 219 14.37 3.72 -7.12
C LEU A 219 15.30 3.93 -5.92
N ALA A 220 16.37 3.16 -5.79
CA ALA A 220 17.36 3.36 -4.73
C ALA A 220 18.03 4.73 -4.83
N ALA A 221 18.36 5.18 -6.04
CA ALA A 221 18.91 6.51 -6.26
C ALA A 221 17.91 7.62 -5.88
N LEU A 222 16.62 7.47 -6.22
CA LEU A 222 15.56 8.39 -5.81
C LEU A 222 15.41 8.44 -4.28
N TYR A 223 15.46 7.30 -3.59
CA TYR A 223 15.43 7.28 -2.12
C TYR A 223 16.63 7.98 -1.51
N LEU A 224 17.83 7.78 -2.04
CA LEU A 224 19.05 8.46 -1.59
C LEU A 224 19.02 9.98 -1.86
N ALA A 225 18.41 10.40 -2.97
CA ALA A 225 18.27 11.81 -3.31
C ALA A 225 17.25 12.54 -2.44
N ALA A 226 16.34 11.82 -1.78
CA ALA A 226 15.26 12.39 -0.98
C ALA A 226 15.68 12.69 0.47
N ASP A 227 15.18 13.82 0.99
CA ASP A 227 15.30 14.16 2.42
C ASP A 227 14.09 13.64 3.22
N VAL A 228 12.93 13.55 2.58
CA VAL A 228 11.67 13.09 3.21
C VAL A 228 10.94 12.14 2.26
N LEU A 229 10.69 10.92 2.70
CA LEU A 229 9.78 10.00 2.04
C LEU A 229 8.39 10.11 2.64
N THR A 230 7.39 10.40 1.81
CA THR A 230 6.00 10.54 2.24
C THR A 230 5.18 9.31 1.89
N VAL A 231 4.57 8.69 2.90
CA VAL A 231 3.66 7.56 2.76
C VAL A 231 2.30 7.96 3.31
N THR A 232 1.34 8.23 2.42
CA THR A 232 0.04 8.81 2.78
C THR A 232 -1.13 7.91 2.38
N ALA A 233 -0.89 6.60 2.25
CA ALA A 233 -1.94 5.66 1.92
C ALA A 233 -3.11 5.79 2.91
N LEU A 234 -4.33 5.98 2.40
CA LEU A 234 -5.55 6.08 3.21
C LEU A 234 -5.82 4.78 3.95
N ARG A 235 -5.58 3.67 3.29
CA ARG A 235 -5.64 2.33 3.86
C ARG A 235 -4.81 1.37 3.01
N ASP A 236 -3.86 0.71 3.63
CA ASP A 236 -3.01 -0.28 2.99
C ASP A 236 -2.88 -1.54 3.86
N GLY A 237 -2.73 -2.69 3.24
CA GLY A 237 -2.50 -3.94 3.95
C GLY A 237 -1.08 -4.05 4.46
N MET A 238 -0.14 -3.70 3.60
CA MET A 238 1.28 -3.60 3.87
C MET A 238 1.91 -2.68 2.83
N ASN A 239 2.42 -1.54 3.25
CA ASN A 239 3.13 -0.62 2.37
C ASN A 239 4.62 -0.95 2.38
N LEU A 240 5.09 -1.60 1.32
CA LEU A 240 6.50 -2.02 1.21
C LEU A 240 7.45 -0.85 0.93
N VAL A 241 6.94 0.30 0.50
CA VAL A 241 7.75 1.53 0.33
C VAL A 241 8.16 2.11 1.68
N ALA A 242 7.38 1.86 2.74
CA ALA A 242 7.64 2.32 4.11
C ALA A 242 8.49 1.33 4.93
N LYS A 243 8.88 0.20 4.36
CA LYS A 243 9.69 -0.86 4.99
C LYS A 243 11.16 -0.65 4.68
#